data_405afbc781201df10e4085c0ff1d23c1
#
_entry.id   405afbc781201df10e4085c0ff1d23c1
#
_cell.length_a   1.000
_cell.length_b   1.000
_cell.length_c   1.000
_cell.angle_alpha   90.00
_cell.angle_beta   90.00
_cell.angle_gamma   90.00
#
_symmetry.space_group_name_H-M   'P 1'
#
loop_
_entity.id
_entity.type
_entity.pdbx_description
1 polymer ?
#
loop_
_entity_poly.entity_id
_entity_poly.type
_entity_poly.pdbx_seq_one_letter_code
_entity_poly.pdbx_strand_id
1 'polypeptide(L)'
;MTKKTAIITIYTVLLAMILAACSGGGAKGEVKTELDALKKSGTAAAGLEEVKEGLPQEAGEDFDTFLEKVRDFDYKILGSEVKNDGDGAYTLVTVKISSYDFGREYLATWKDYLRDHKDASKEDAGGSEFYTELFSRLAGLKKRSHVSYVDVKATEAEDGSWATDIQTNEKLQDALFGGMISEMKALASE
;
A
#
# COMPACT_ATOMS: atom_id res chain seq x y z
N MET A 1 7.69 11.38 -21.01
CA MET A 1 7.75 10.15 -20.18
C MET A 1 6.42 9.46 -20.32
N THR A 2 6.38 8.19 -20.69
CA THR A 2 5.13 7.48 -20.98
C THR A 2 4.40 7.14 -19.68
N LYS A 3 3.06 7.32 -19.66
CA LYS A 3 2.15 7.11 -18.50
C LYS A 3 2.30 5.73 -17.82
N LYS A 4 2.80 4.72 -18.52
CA LYS A 4 3.14 3.38 -17.96
C LYS A 4 4.30 3.44 -16.94
N THR A 5 5.18 4.42 -17.02
CA THR A 5 6.34 4.57 -16.13
C THR A 5 5.89 5.04 -14.74
N ALA A 6 4.88 5.91 -14.63
CA ALA A 6 4.41 6.43 -13.35
C ALA A 6 3.77 5.34 -12.45
N ILE A 7 3.01 4.41 -13.04
CA ILE A 7 2.39 3.30 -12.30
C ILE A 7 3.46 2.32 -11.80
N ILE A 8 4.49 2.05 -12.62
CA ILE A 8 5.60 1.17 -12.25
C ILE A 8 6.47 1.82 -11.17
N THR A 9 6.63 3.14 -11.17
CA THR A 9 7.44 3.87 -10.18
C THR A 9 6.82 3.81 -8.79
N ILE A 10 5.49 3.83 -8.66
CA ILE A 10 4.80 3.64 -7.37
C ILE A 10 5.14 2.26 -6.78
N TYR A 11 5.34 1.23 -7.62
CA TYR A 11 5.70 -0.12 -7.19
C TYR A 11 7.14 -0.26 -6.71
N THR A 12 8.09 0.44 -7.33
CA THR A 12 9.53 0.26 -7.05
C THR A 12 10.03 1.04 -5.85
N VAL A 13 9.31 2.06 -5.43
CA VAL A 13 9.77 2.97 -4.39
C VAL A 13 9.38 2.55 -2.98
N LEU A 14 8.36 1.71 -2.83
CA LEU A 14 8.06 1.06 -1.53
C LEU A 14 9.19 0.10 -1.08
N LEU A 15 10.22 -0.08 -1.90
CA LEU A 15 11.19 -1.16 -1.74
C LEU A 15 12.46 -0.82 -0.95
N ALA A 16 12.65 0.39 -0.48
CA ALA A 16 13.91 0.76 0.19
C ALA A 16 13.70 1.19 1.63
N MET A 17 14.31 0.45 2.51
CA MET A 17 14.64 0.70 3.91
C MET A 17 13.79 0.02 4.99
N ILE A 18 14.25 -1.13 5.43
CA ILE A 18 14.40 -1.40 6.86
C ILE A 18 15.60 -2.35 7.01
N LEU A 19 16.71 -1.82 7.53
CA LEU A 19 17.83 -2.62 8.03
C LEU A 19 17.66 -2.80 9.55
N ALA A 20 17.52 -4.07 9.93
CA ALA A 20 17.91 -4.66 11.20
C ALA A 20 17.54 -3.91 12.48
N ALA A 21 16.47 -4.33 13.10
CA ALA A 21 16.40 -4.34 14.54
C ALA A 21 16.34 -5.81 14.98
N CYS A 22 17.42 -6.33 15.54
CA CYS A 22 17.41 -7.61 16.25
C CYS A 22 16.41 -7.50 17.41
N SER A 23 15.17 -7.92 17.18
CA SER A 23 14.20 -8.06 18.25
C SER A 23 14.01 -9.55 18.53
N GLY A 24 14.39 -9.97 19.73
CA GLY A 24 14.34 -11.36 20.19
C GLY A 24 12.93 -11.95 20.34
N GLY A 25 12.01 -11.59 19.46
CA GLY A 25 10.60 -11.98 19.50
C GLY A 25 10.21 -13.09 18.50
N GLY A 26 11.15 -13.68 17.76
CA GLY A 26 10.85 -14.64 16.69
C GLY A 26 10.05 -14.00 15.56
N ALA A 27 9.52 -14.83 14.64
CA ALA A 27 8.79 -14.36 13.43
C ALA A 27 7.70 -13.31 13.71
N LYS A 28 6.87 -13.52 14.74
CA LYS A 28 5.81 -12.55 15.10
C LYS A 28 6.37 -11.23 15.61
N GLY A 29 7.48 -11.28 16.37
CA GLY A 29 8.13 -10.09 16.88
C GLY A 29 8.71 -9.23 15.76
N GLU A 30 9.34 -9.87 14.79
CA GLU A 30 9.89 -9.16 13.62
C GLU A 30 8.79 -8.53 12.77
N VAL A 31 7.75 -9.30 12.40
CA VAL A 31 6.59 -8.77 11.66
C VAL A 31 5.96 -7.58 12.41
N LYS A 32 5.84 -7.66 13.74
CA LYS A 32 5.33 -6.54 14.55
C LYS A 32 6.24 -5.32 14.45
N THR A 33 7.54 -5.52 14.58
CA THR A 33 8.53 -4.44 14.55
C THR A 33 8.50 -3.71 13.22
N GLU A 34 8.45 -4.45 12.11
CA GLU A 34 8.39 -3.86 10.77
C GLU A 34 7.06 -3.14 10.50
N LEU A 35 5.91 -3.71 10.91
CA LEU A 35 4.61 -3.03 10.79
C LEU A 35 4.55 -1.75 11.63
N ASP A 36 5.11 -1.77 12.85
CA ASP A 36 5.21 -0.56 13.68
C ASP A 36 6.15 0.49 13.04
N ALA A 37 7.20 0.05 12.36
CA ALA A 37 8.08 0.93 11.61
C ALA A 37 7.36 1.56 10.41
N LEU A 38 6.56 0.81 9.65
CA LEU A 38 5.74 1.35 8.56
C LEU A 38 4.76 2.43 9.04
N LYS A 39 4.16 2.27 10.23
CA LYS A 39 3.30 3.30 10.83
C LYS A 39 4.06 4.57 11.20
N LYS A 40 5.30 4.45 11.64
CA LYS A 40 6.11 5.57 12.16
C LYS A 40 6.92 6.25 11.06
N SER A 41 7.46 5.46 10.15
CA SER A 41 8.34 6.00 9.12
C SER A 41 7.53 6.65 8.00
N GLY A 42 7.92 7.87 7.64
CA GLY A 42 7.53 8.45 6.37
C GLY A 42 7.99 7.68 5.13
N THR A 43 8.52 6.46 5.29
CA THR A 43 9.20 5.68 4.24
C THR A 43 8.27 5.19 3.15
N ALA A 44 7.00 4.94 3.45
CA ALA A 44 6.00 4.77 2.38
C ALA A 44 5.85 6.05 1.52
N ALA A 45 6.29 7.21 2.06
CA ALA A 45 6.22 8.51 1.39
C ALA A 45 7.43 8.84 0.53
N ALA A 46 8.62 8.31 0.84
CA ALA A 46 9.86 8.76 0.17
C ALA A 46 9.86 8.57 -1.35
N GLY A 47 9.10 7.61 -1.87
CA GLY A 47 8.97 7.48 -3.31
C GLY A 47 7.68 8.01 -3.90
N LEU A 48 6.84 8.54 -3.07
CA LEU A 48 5.65 9.24 -3.51
C LEU A 48 5.91 10.74 -3.67
N GLU A 49 7.08 11.25 -3.29
CA GLU A 49 7.51 12.62 -3.57
C GLU A 49 7.57 12.89 -5.10
N GLU A 50 8.10 11.94 -5.88
CA GLU A 50 8.09 12.05 -7.35
C GLU A 50 6.66 12.06 -7.92
N VAL A 51 5.73 11.33 -7.29
CA VAL A 51 4.31 11.37 -7.67
C VAL A 51 3.73 12.73 -7.36
N LYS A 52 4.05 13.31 -6.20
CA LYS A 52 3.61 14.64 -5.78
C LYS A 52 4.06 15.73 -6.74
N GLU A 53 5.31 15.68 -7.21
CA GLU A 53 5.83 16.62 -8.21
C GLU A 53 5.07 16.59 -9.54
N GLY A 54 4.46 15.47 -9.88
CA GLY A 54 3.62 15.31 -11.08
C GLY A 54 2.15 15.67 -10.90
N LEU A 55 1.72 15.98 -9.68
CA LEU A 55 0.33 16.34 -9.38
C LEU A 55 0.05 17.83 -9.61
N PRO A 56 -1.23 18.19 -9.87
CA PRO A 56 -1.65 19.57 -9.81
C PRO A 56 -1.38 20.16 -8.42
N GLN A 57 -1.07 21.47 -8.38
CA GLN A 57 -0.78 22.15 -7.12
C GLN A 57 -1.96 22.06 -6.14
N GLU A 58 -3.18 22.09 -6.64
CA GLU A 58 -4.41 22.00 -5.87
C GLU A 58 -4.59 20.65 -5.17
N ALA A 59 -4.01 19.58 -5.73
CA ALA A 59 -4.07 18.24 -5.16
C ALA A 59 -3.00 17.98 -4.07
N GLY A 60 -2.03 18.89 -3.91
CA GLY A 60 -0.85 18.65 -3.07
C GLY A 60 -1.17 18.43 -1.58
N GLU A 61 -2.03 19.29 -0.99
CA GLU A 61 -2.41 19.16 0.43
C GLU A 61 -3.28 17.93 0.69
N ASP A 62 -4.20 17.63 -0.21
CA ASP A 62 -5.06 16.45 -0.13
C ASP A 62 -4.24 15.15 -0.31
N PHE A 63 -3.22 15.19 -1.16
CA PHE A 63 -2.27 14.09 -1.31
C PHE A 63 -1.46 13.83 -0.02
N ASP A 64 -0.97 14.87 0.65
CA ASP A 64 -0.29 14.72 1.94
C ASP A 64 -1.23 14.12 2.99
N THR A 65 -2.48 14.58 3.06
CA THR A 65 -3.51 14.02 3.93
C THR A 65 -3.82 12.56 3.60
N PHE A 66 -3.87 12.20 2.32
CA PHE A 66 -4.00 10.80 1.90
C PHE A 66 -2.82 9.95 2.38
N LEU A 67 -1.57 10.44 2.25
CA LEU A 67 -0.39 9.72 2.74
C LEU A 67 -0.41 9.49 4.26
N GLU A 68 -0.89 10.48 5.01
CA GLU A 68 -1.09 10.32 6.46
C GLU A 68 -2.10 9.21 6.76
N LYS A 69 -3.19 9.12 5.98
CA LYS A 69 -4.19 8.05 6.13
C LYS A 69 -3.68 6.67 5.72
N VAL A 70 -2.80 6.57 4.72
CA VAL A 70 -2.15 5.30 4.39
C VAL A 70 -1.34 4.77 5.58
N ARG A 71 -0.71 5.64 6.37
CA ARG A 71 0.03 5.28 7.59
C ARG A 71 -0.88 5.01 8.78
N ASP A 72 -2.08 5.59 8.79
CA ASP A 72 -3.07 5.41 9.85
C ASP A 72 -3.89 4.14 9.63
N PHE A 73 -3.21 2.99 9.60
CA PHE A 73 -3.84 1.68 9.59
C PHE A 73 -3.75 1.04 10.97
N ASP A 74 -4.68 0.11 11.27
CA ASP A 74 -4.57 -0.78 12.42
C ASP A 74 -4.21 -2.17 11.97
N TYR A 75 -3.50 -2.91 12.82
CA TYR A 75 -3.23 -4.31 12.56
C TYR A 75 -3.34 -5.17 13.82
N LYS A 76 -3.59 -6.46 13.60
CA LYS A 76 -3.59 -7.48 14.65
C LYS A 76 -2.95 -8.75 14.12
N ILE A 77 -1.91 -9.23 14.79
CA ILE A 77 -1.34 -10.55 14.53
C ILE A 77 -2.30 -11.58 15.10
N LEU A 78 -2.82 -12.47 14.24
CA LEU A 78 -3.80 -13.48 14.59
C LEU A 78 -3.15 -14.81 14.97
N GLY A 79 -2.07 -15.18 14.30
CA GLY A 79 -1.38 -16.44 14.51
C GLY A 79 -0.13 -16.57 13.66
N SER A 80 0.52 -17.72 13.78
CA SER A 80 1.60 -18.11 12.87
C SER A 80 1.63 -19.61 12.71
N GLU A 81 2.07 -20.07 11.54
CA GLU A 81 2.22 -21.47 11.19
C GLU A 81 3.59 -21.69 10.54
N VAL A 82 4.32 -22.70 11.00
CA VAL A 82 5.57 -23.09 10.37
C VAL A 82 5.25 -23.92 9.12
N LYS A 83 5.83 -23.53 8.01
CA LYS A 83 5.75 -24.23 6.73
C LYS A 83 7.14 -24.71 6.31
N ASN A 84 7.16 -25.67 5.41
CA ASN A 84 8.39 -26.14 4.77
C ASN A 84 8.08 -26.28 3.27
N ASP A 85 8.86 -25.62 2.45
CA ASP A 85 8.89 -25.84 1.00
C ASP A 85 10.28 -26.38 0.61
N GLY A 86 10.51 -26.63 -0.67
CA GLY A 86 11.78 -27.17 -1.15
C GLY A 86 13.01 -26.31 -0.82
N ASP A 87 12.80 -25.04 -0.46
CA ASP A 87 13.85 -24.06 -0.15
C ASP A 87 14.15 -23.93 1.35
N GLY A 88 13.38 -24.64 2.21
CA GLY A 88 13.58 -24.65 3.65
C GLY A 88 12.34 -24.32 4.49
N ALA A 89 12.56 -24.22 5.81
CA ALA A 89 11.50 -23.87 6.74
C ALA A 89 11.29 -22.35 6.79
N TYR A 90 10.03 -21.93 6.84
CA TYR A 90 9.63 -20.54 7.05
C TYR A 90 8.38 -20.47 7.92
N THR A 91 8.09 -19.31 8.44
CA THR A 91 6.89 -19.05 9.25
C THR A 91 5.96 -18.11 8.52
N LEU A 92 4.70 -18.52 8.29
CA LEU A 92 3.65 -17.61 7.87
C LEU A 92 3.03 -16.97 9.11
N VAL A 93 3.03 -15.64 9.15
CA VAL A 93 2.39 -14.85 10.20
C VAL A 93 1.14 -14.23 9.63
N THR A 94 -0.03 -14.67 10.09
CA THR A 94 -1.32 -14.11 9.64
C THR A 94 -1.61 -12.82 10.37
N VAL A 95 -1.78 -11.75 9.60
CA VAL A 95 -2.06 -10.39 10.08
C VAL A 95 -3.42 -9.94 9.55
N LYS A 96 -4.27 -9.43 10.43
CA LYS A 96 -5.45 -8.66 10.06
C LYS A 96 -5.04 -7.19 9.93
N ILE A 97 -5.29 -6.57 8.78
CA ILE A 97 -5.10 -5.14 8.51
C ILE A 97 -6.46 -4.46 8.46
N SER A 98 -6.57 -3.27 9.05
CA SER A 98 -7.74 -2.40 8.92
C SER A 98 -7.27 -1.02 8.46
N SER A 99 -7.66 -0.62 7.26
CA SER A 99 -7.27 0.62 6.58
C SER A 99 -8.48 1.38 6.07
N TYR A 100 -8.29 2.57 5.53
CA TYR A 100 -9.34 3.28 4.81
C TYR A 100 -9.66 2.55 3.50
N ASP A 101 -10.90 2.64 3.04
CA ASP A 101 -11.39 1.94 1.83
C ASP A 101 -11.10 2.80 0.59
N PHE A 102 -9.80 2.95 0.30
CA PHE A 102 -9.33 3.76 -0.82
C PHE A 102 -9.72 3.15 -2.17
N GLY A 103 -9.77 1.82 -2.26
CA GLY A 103 -10.15 1.13 -3.50
C GLY A 103 -11.57 1.47 -3.93
N ARG A 104 -12.53 1.40 -3.00
CA ARG A 104 -13.91 1.77 -3.28
C ARG A 104 -14.04 3.23 -3.72
N GLU A 105 -13.32 4.14 -3.04
CA GLU A 105 -13.39 5.55 -3.39
C GLU A 105 -12.73 5.85 -4.73
N TYR A 106 -11.62 5.18 -5.03
CA TYR A 106 -10.99 5.24 -6.36
C TYR A 106 -11.96 4.84 -7.48
N LEU A 107 -12.63 3.69 -7.33
CA LEU A 107 -13.63 3.24 -8.29
C LEU A 107 -14.83 4.18 -8.42
N ALA A 108 -15.28 4.76 -7.32
CA ALA A 108 -16.38 5.73 -7.34
C ALA A 108 -15.98 6.99 -8.10
N THR A 109 -14.80 7.54 -7.81
CA THR A 109 -14.26 8.71 -8.50
C THR A 109 -14.08 8.45 -9.99
N TRP A 110 -13.56 7.27 -10.34
CA TRP A 110 -13.40 6.85 -11.72
C TRP A 110 -14.73 6.84 -12.49
N LYS A 111 -15.76 6.22 -11.91
CA LYS A 111 -17.10 6.12 -12.52
C LYS A 111 -17.75 7.50 -12.68
N ASP A 112 -17.59 8.36 -11.66
CA ASP A 112 -18.11 9.73 -11.70
C ASP A 112 -17.41 10.53 -12.81
N TYR A 113 -16.09 10.44 -12.89
CA TYR A 113 -15.29 11.11 -13.91
C TYR A 113 -15.72 10.70 -15.33
N LEU A 114 -15.88 9.40 -15.60
CA LEU A 114 -16.34 8.91 -16.92
C LEU A 114 -17.77 9.34 -17.25
N ARG A 115 -18.65 9.41 -16.24
CA ARG A 115 -20.02 9.91 -16.43
C ARG A 115 -20.05 11.37 -16.86
N ASP A 116 -19.21 12.18 -16.24
CA ASP A 116 -19.21 13.62 -16.41
C ASP A 116 -18.38 14.06 -17.64
N HIS A 117 -17.46 13.22 -18.09
CA HIS A 117 -16.59 13.40 -19.28
C HIS A 117 -16.86 12.30 -20.31
N LYS A 118 -18.01 12.37 -21.00
CA LYS A 118 -18.49 11.30 -21.92
C LYS A 118 -17.55 10.98 -23.09
N ASP A 119 -16.71 11.94 -23.47
CA ASP A 119 -15.71 11.79 -24.53
C ASP A 119 -14.32 11.42 -23.99
N ALA A 120 -14.18 11.27 -22.67
CA ALA A 120 -12.91 10.89 -22.05
C ALA A 120 -12.60 9.43 -22.35
N SER A 121 -11.43 9.18 -22.93
CA SER A 121 -10.88 7.82 -23.04
C SER A 121 -10.26 7.38 -21.70
N LYS A 122 -10.03 6.05 -21.54
CA LYS A 122 -9.26 5.53 -20.40
C LYS A 122 -7.87 6.19 -20.28
N GLU A 123 -7.34 6.76 -21.36
CA GLU A 123 -6.06 7.48 -21.38
C GLU A 123 -6.17 8.89 -20.77
N ASP A 124 -7.36 9.50 -20.80
CA ASP A 124 -7.63 10.83 -20.27
C ASP A 124 -7.82 10.84 -18.75
N ALA A 125 -8.15 9.70 -18.17
CA ALA A 125 -8.30 9.51 -16.72
C ALA A 125 -6.98 9.62 -15.92
N GLY A 126 -5.94 10.09 -16.51
CA GLY A 126 -4.71 10.54 -15.85
C GLY A 126 -4.58 12.06 -15.87
N GLY A 127 -5.66 12.80 -16.14
CA GLY A 127 -5.66 14.25 -16.18
C GLY A 127 -5.64 14.89 -14.79
N SER A 128 -5.22 16.14 -14.74
CA SER A 128 -5.11 16.97 -13.55
C SER A 128 -6.40 16.97 -12.71
N GLU A 129 -7.55 17.10 -13.37
CA GLU A 129 -8.86 17.19 -12.74
C GLU A 129 -9.25 15.90 -12.01
N PHE A 130 -9.02 14.73 -12.64
CA PHE A 130 -9.26 13.44 -12.00
C PHE A 130 -8.45 13.28 -10.72
N TYR A 131 -7.17 13.60 -10.74
CA TYR A 131 -6.31 13.45 -9.56
C TYR A 131 -6.67 14.44 -8.45
N THR A 132 -7.05 15.66 -8.79
CA THR A 132 -7.51 16.65 -7.81
C THR A 132 -8.75 16.15 -7.07
N GLU A 133 -9.76 15.67 -7.81
CA GLU A 133 -10.96 15.11 -7.20
C GLU A 133 -10.68 13.83 -6.42
N LEU A 134 -9.87 12.94 -6.98
CA LEU A 134 -9.49 11.68 -6.32
C LEU A 134 -8.87 11.94 -4.94
N PHE A 135 -7.82 12.76 -4.87
CA PHE A 135 -7.13 12.98 -3.60
C PHE A 135 -8.00 13.75 -2.61
N SER A 136 -8.85 14.65 -3.07
CA SER A 136 -9.83 15.31 -2.20
C SER A 136 -10.79 14.32 -1.56
N ARG A 137 -11.31 13.36 -2.31
CA ARG A 137 -12.18 12.31 -1.77
C ARG A 137 -11.43 11.36 -0.84
N LEU A 138 -10.22 10.92 -1.20
CA LEU A 138 -9.39 10.05 -0.37
C LEU A 138 -9.01 10.72 0.96
N ALA A 139 -8.63 12.00 0.92
CA ALA A 139 -8.39 12.83 2.10
C ALA A 139 -9.65 13.01 2.96
N GLY A 140 -10.82 13.02 2.34
CA GLY A 140 -12.12 13.13 3.00
C GLY A 140 -12.57 11.89 3.79
N LEU A 141 -12.00 10.72 3.59
CA LEU A 141 -12.40 9.49 4.27
C LEU A 141 -12.26 9.61 5.80
N LYS A 142 -13.25 9.11 6.55
CA LYS A 142 -13.31 9.28 8.02
C LYS A 142 -13.14 7.98 8.80
N LYS A 143 -13.26 6.82 8.13
CA LYS A 143 -13.29 5.52 8.82
C LYS A 143 -12.42 4.50 8.12
N ARG A 144 -11.71 3.69 8.89
CA ARG A 144 -11.02 2.50 8.43
C ARG A 144 -12.04 1.36 8.26
N SER A 145 -12.61 1.24 7.07
CA SER A 145 -13.66 0.27 6.75
C SER A 145 -13.19 -0.89 5.87
N HIS A 146 -11.99 -0.79 5.30
CA HIS A 146 -11.37 -1.89 4.57
C HIS A 146 -10.67 -2.84 5.55
N VAL A 147 -10.98 -4.14 5.45
CA VAL A 147 -10.38 -5.17 6.31
C VAL A 147 -9.82 -6.27 5.42
N SER A 148 -8.54 -6.55 5.57
CA SER A 148 -7.84 -7.62 4.86
C SER A 148 -7.12 -8.57 5.82
N TYR A 149 -6.96 -9.81 5.38
CA TYR A 149 -6.16 -10.82 6.07
C TYR A 149 -4.99 -11.19 5.17
N VAL A 150 -3.79 -11.00 5.68
CA VAL A 150 -2.56 -11.16 4.92
C VAL A 150 -1.62 -12.09 5.66
N ASP A 151 -1.03 -13.03 4.94
CA ASP A 151 0.06 -13.85 5.45
C ASP A 151 1.39 -13.20 5.07
N VAL A 152 2.22 -12.94 6.07
CA VAL A 152 3.58 -12.43 5.94
C VAL A 152 4.54 -13.60 6.14
N LYS A 153 5.41 -13.85 5.15
CA LYS A 153 6.46 -14.87 5.24
C LYS A 153 7.62 -14.30 6.06
N ALA A 154 8.06 -15.07 7.06
CA ALA A 154 9.25 -14.77 7.85
C ALA A 154 10.19 -15.98 7.83
N THR A 155 11.47 -15.75 7.58
CA THR A 155 12.50 -16.78 7.49
C THR A 155 13.59 -16.48 8.51
N GLU A 156 13.97 -17.49 9.30
CA GLU A 156 15.07 -17.37 10.25
C GLU A 156 16.40 -17.65 9.54
N ALA A 157 17.35 -16.73 9.72
CA ALA A 157 18.72 -16.90 9.22
C ALA A 157 19.56 -17.72 10.21
N GLU A 158 20.74 -18.21 9.77
CA GLU A 158 21.64 -19.03 10.59
C GLU A 158 22.13 -18.31 11.86
N ASP A 159 22.17 -16.99 11.85
CA ASP A 159 22.56 -16.17 13.01
C ASP A 159 21.39 -15.88 13.97
N GLY A 160 20.21 -16.46 13.73
CA GLY A 160 19.00 -16.26 14.53
C GLY A 160 18.25 -14.97 14.25
N SER A 161 18.67 -14.16 13.27
CA SER A 161 17.91 -13.03 12.79
C SER A 161 16.72 -13.49 11.92
N TRP A 162 15.70 -12.63 11.80
CA TRP A 162 14.52 -12.89 10.98
C TRP A 162 14.45 -11.92 9.83
N ALA A 163 14.14 -12.43 8.64
CA ALA A 163 13.82 -11.65 7.47
C ALA A 163 12.35 -11.86 7.10
N THR A 164 11.66 -10.80 6.67
CA THR A 164 10.25 -10.86 6.26
C THR A 164 10.06 -10.45 4.81
N ASP A 165 8.93 -10.81 4.23
CA ASP A 165 8.52 -10.35 2.90
C ASP A 165 7.66 -9.07 2.92
N ILE A 166 7.56 -8.37 4.05
CA ILE A 166 6.69 -7.19 4.22
C ILE A 166 6.86 -6.19 3.08
N GLN A 167 8.09 -5.94 2.65
CA GLN A 167 8.36 -4.95 1.60
C GLN A 167 7.96 -5.41 0.20
N THR A 168 7.93 -6.71 -0.05
CA THR A 168 7.61 -7.31 -1.35
C THR A 168 6.24 -7.98 -1.39
N ASN A 169 5.54 -8.00 -0.28
CA ASN A 169 4.24 -8.64 -0.16
C ASN A 169 3.13 -7.77 -0.78
N GLU A 170 2.80 -8.06 -2.04
CA GLU A 170 1.78 -7.31 -2.77
C GLU A 170 0.42 -7.28 -2.08
N LYS A 171 0.03 -8.36 -1.38
CA LYS A 171 -1.23 -8.42 -0.64
C LYS A 171 -1.23 -7.48 0.56
N LEU A 172 -0.08 -7.37 1.25
CA LEU A 172 0.06 -6.43 2.34
C LEU A 172 0.02 -4.98 1.83
N GLN A 173 0.73 -4.70 0.74
CA GLN A 173 0.69 -3.38 0.11
C GLN A 173 -0.73 -3.00 -0.28
N ASP A 174 -1.46 -3.89 -0.97
CA ASP A 174 -2.85 -3.63 -1.34
C ASP A 174 -3.76 -3.43 -0.12
N ALA A 175 -3.56 -4.21 0.95
CA ALA A 175 -4.29 -4.05 2.20
C ALA A 175 -4.03 -2.68 2.88
N LEU A 176 -2.79 -2.18 2.87
CA LEU A 176 -2.43 -0.87 3.40
C LEU A 176 -3.05 0.26 2.58
N PHE A 177 -3.11 0.09 1.26
CA PHE A 177 -3.79 0.99 0.32
C PHE A 177 -5.29 0.69 0.17
N GLY A 178 -5.89 -0.03 1.12
CA GLY A 178 -7.33 -0.25 1.18
C GLY A 178 -7.95 -0.83 -0.08
N GLY A 179 -7.25 -1.76 -0.76
CA GLY A 179 -7.69 -2.40 -2.00
C GLY A 179 -7.48 -1.57 -3.27
N MET A 180 -6.92 -0.35 -3.17
CA MET A 180 -6.80 0.55 -4.33
C MET A 180 -5.88 -0.02 -5.42
N ILE A 181 -4.81 -0.71 -5.04
CA ILE A 181 -3.86 -1.30 -6.00
C ILE A 181 -4.55 -2.38 -6.85
N SER A 182 -5.35 -3.23 -6.24
CA SER A 182 -6.12 -4.26 -6.93
C SER A 182 -7.13 -3.65 -7.90
N GLU A 183 -7.85 -2.59 -7.50
CA GLU A 183 -8.81 -1.91 -8.36
C GLU A 183 -8.13 -1.20 -9.54
N MET A 184 -6.98 -0.57 -9.32
CA MET A 184 -6.19 0.03 -10.42
C MET A 184 -5.72 -1.04 -11.42
N LYS A 185 -5.26 -2.22 -10.94
CA LYS A 185 -4.85 -3.33 -11.80
C LYS A 185 -6.04 -3.88 -12.62
N ALA A 186 -7.20 -4.03 -11.98
CA ALA A 186 -8.42 -4.51 -12.64
C ALA A 186 -8.83 -3.59 -13.79
N LEU A 187 -8.88 -2.28 -13.56
CA LEU A 187 -9.21 -1.30 -14.61
C LEU A 187 -8.19 -1.24 -15.75
N ALA A 188 -6.92 -1.49 -15.45
CA ALA A 188 -5.87 -1.51 -16.47
C ALA A 188 -5.91 -2.75 -17.36
N SER A 189 -6.61 -3.82 -16.94
CA SER A 189 -6.73 -5.10 -17.65
C SER A 189 -7.97 -5.19 -18.55
N GLU A 190 -8.93 -4.27 -18.42
CA GLU A 190 -10.14 -4.13 -19.26
C GLU A 190 -9.87 -3.30 -20.53
#